data_fab3aaaad3d784d1fd04be23b3ecc2b7
#
_entry.id   fab3aaaad3d784d1fd04be23b3ecc2b7
#
_cell.length_a   1.000
_cell.length_b   1.000
_cell.length_c   1.000
_cell.angle_alpha   90.00
_cell.angle_beta   90.00
_cell.angle_gamma   90.00
#
_symmetry.space_group_name_H-M   'P 1'
#
loop_
_entity.id
_entity.type
_entity.pdbx_description
1 polymer ?
#
loop_
_entity_poly.entity_id
_entity_poly.type
_entity_poly.pdbx_seq_one_letter_code
_entity_poly.pdbx_strand_id
1 'polypeptide(L)'
;MKRILFVFLGLLAAGVLNAQQTHVDKIFVDTRASFHQDWRPGQYNSHFQGDFLNLHILGQISDKLTFRVRQRLNKKIDDQNPFNATDFLWLKYQFHPKWSVTAGKQAILVGTYEVDSAPIDVYYYGTFVNNWYQYYAFGVNVTYTPAPGQNIVLQFCPSPISPAKQNAYSYNLYWNGHIGPYWKTTWSYNYVEDETTRMMNWIALGNRFFMGPLALDVDFINRASFSQKQFFFSDWSLIGKAILTLGKWNLCTKVGYERNDAANVDESGHSYDLILPAGNDYLYYGAGVEFFPLGGDHLRLHAVWFRDNHDRINNFDLGITWRFNIYSRSAAKPWF
;
A
#
# COMPACT_ATOMS: atom_id res chain seq x y z
N MET A 1 13.75 -25.62 -10.71
CA MET A 1 13.51 -24.63 -9.66
C MET A 1 14.47 -24.77 -8.45
N LYS A 2 14.71 -25.94 -7.84
CA LYS A 2 15.63 -26.09 -6.68
C LYS A 2 17.06 -25.57 -6.94
N ARG A 3 17.62 -25.68 -8.14
CA ARG A 3 18.99 -25.23 -8.47
C ARG A 3 19.14 -23.71 -8.56
N ILE A 4 18.10 -22.97 -8.91
CA ILE A 4 18.10 -21.49 -8.99
C ILE A 4 18.08 -20.88 -7.58
N LEU A 5 17.34 -21.48 -6.65
CA LEU A 5 17.29 -21.06 -5.25
C LEU A 5 18.67 -21.18 -4.56
N PHE A 6 19.43 -22.25 -4.85
CA PHE A 6 20.78 -22.45 -4.31
C PHE A 6 21.81 -21.46 -4.86
N VAL A 7 21.68 -21.04 -6.12
CA VAL A 7 22.55 -20.00 -6.71
C VAL A 7 22.27 -18.64 -6.07
N PHE A 8 21.02 -18.31 -5.80
CA PHE A 8 20.63 -17.06 -5.11
C PHE A 8 21.11 -17.02 -3.65
N LEU A 9 20.99 -18.14 -2.92
CA LEU A 9 21.52 -18.28 -1.56
C LEU A 9 23.06 -18.22 -1.54
N GLY A 10 23.72 -18.79 -2.53
CA GLY A 10 25.17 -18.74 -2.68
C GLY A 10 25.71 -17.33 -2.98
N LEU A 11 25.00 -16.54 -3.81
CA LEU A 11 25.37 -15.15 -4.09
C LEU A 11 25.13 -14.23 -2.88
N LEU A 12 24.11 -14.50 -2.06
CA LEU A 12 23.88 -13.81 -0.79
C LEU A 12 24.99 -14.14 0.22
N ALA A 13 25.43 -15.39 0.31
CA ALA A 13 26.50 -15.82 1.21
C ALA A 13 27.88 -15.26 0.80
N ALA A 14 28.19 -15.17 -0.49
CA ALA A 14 29.46 -14.63 -0.98
C ALA A 14 29.60 -13.10 -0.74
N GLY A 15 28.50 -12.36 -0.59
CA GLY A 15 28.53 -10.92 -0.27
C GLY A 15 28.79 -10.59 1.20
N VAL A 16 28.74 -11.59 2.10
CA VAL A 16 28.81 -11.40 3.57
C VAL A 16 30.25 -11.49 4.12
N LEU A 17 31.24 -11.85 3.30
CA LEU A 17 32.59 -12.16 3.78
C LEU A 17 33.48 -10.95 4.10
N ASN A 18 33.02 -9.73 3.93
CA ASN A 18 33.68 -8.55 4.52
C ASN A 18 32.80 -8.05 5.68
N ALA A 19 33.20 -8.43 6.90
CA ALA A 19 32.49 -8.12 8.14
C ALA A 19 32.43 -6.62 8.44
N GLN A 20 31.56 -5.90 7.71
CA GLN A 20 31.11 -4.60 8.13
C GLN A 20 30.07 -4.82 9.25
N GLN A 21 30.23 -4.10 10.36
CA GLN A 21 29.36 -4.29 11.53
C GLN A 21 27.91 -4.03 11.16
N THR A 22 27.06 -5.06 11.33
CA THR A 22 25.60 -4.91 11.30
C THR A 22 25.19 -3.83 12.31
N HIS A 23 24.44 -2.85 11.87
CA HIS A 23 23.93 -1.82 12.77
C HIS A 23 22.47 -1.50 12.48
N VAL A 24 21.78 -1.12 13.54
CA VAL A 24 20.43 -0.56 13.47
C VAL A 24 20.57 0.96 13.28
N ASP A 25 19.89 1.50 12.28
CA ASP A 25 19.86 2.94 12.01
C ASP A 25 18.73 3.63 12.77
N LYS A 26 17.56 2.97 12.83
CA LYS A 26 16.38 3.56 13.45
C LYS A 26 15.46 2.51 14.03
N ILE A 27 14.94 2.77 15.24
CA ILE A 27 13.82 2.07 15.86
C ILE A 27 12.78 3.12 16.21
N PHE A 28 11.56 2.96 15.73
CA PHE A 28 10.46 3.87 16.06
C PHE A 28 9.13 3.12 16.14
N VAL A 29 8.19 3.75 16.84
CA VAL A 29 6.81 3.30 16.94
C VAL A 29 5.92 4.34 16.27
N ASP A 30 4.96 3.89 15.50
CA ASP A 30 3.82 4.68 15.09
C ASP A 30 2.53 4.05 15.61
N THR A 31 1.60 4.89 16.03
CA THR A 31 0.34 4.43 16.60
C THR A 31 -0.78 5.42 16.32
N ARG A 32 -2.01 4.91 16.18
CA ARG A 32 -3.23 5.68 16.05
C ARG A 32 -4.30 5.08 16.93
N ALA A 33 -5.03 5.95 17.64
CA ALA A 33 -6.22 5.61 18.39
C ALA A 33 -7.31 6.62 18.06
N SER A 34 -8.56 6.16 18.00
CA SER A 34 -9.71 6.98 17.64
C SER A 34 -10.94 6.69 18.47
N PHE A 35 -11.81 7.69 18.55
CA PHE A 35 -13.23 7.53 18.84
C PHE A 35 -13.95 7.41 17.52
N HIS A 36 -14.50 6.25 17.25
CA HIS A 36 -15.23 5.91 16.04
C HIS A 36 -16.73 5.99 16.30
N GLN A 37 -17.47 6.54 15.34
CA GLN A 37 -18.91 6.68 15.41
C GLN A 37 -19.53 6.38 14.05
N ASP A 38 -20.42 5.37 14.05
CA ASP A 38 -21.25 5.00 12.92
C ASP A 38 -22.68 5.48 13.14
N TRP A 39 -23.24 6.10 12.11
CA TRP A 39 -24.61 6.60 12.17
C TRP A 39 -25.35 6.38 10.87
N ARG A 40 -26.52 5.75 10.98
CA ARG A 40 -27.57 5.66 9.94
C ARG A 40 -28.94 5.77 10.60
N PRO A 41 -30.03 6.12 9.84
CA PRO A 41 -31.36 6.21 10.40
C PRO A 41 -31.75 4.94 11.18
N GLY A 42 -32.09 5.13 12.47
CA GLY A 42 -32.50 4.03 13.37
C GLY A 42 -31.36 3.21 13.96
N GLN A 43 -30.09 3.52 13.66
CA GLN A 43 -28.94 2.80 14.24
C GLN A 43 -27.79 3.78 14.51
N TYR A 44 -27.27 3.70 15.72
CA TYR A 44 -26.09 4.45 16.18
C TYR A 44 -25.16 3.51 16.92
N ASN A 45 -23.87 3.60 16.60
CA ASN A 45 -22.82 2.87 17.28
C ASN A 45 -21.62 3.79 17.52
N SER A 46 -20.99 3.70 18.68
CA SER A 46 -19.78 4.46 18.98
C SER A 46 -18.88 3.71 19.93
N HIS A 47 -17.57 3.83 19.73
CA HIS A 47 -16.58 3.19 20.59
C HIS A 47 -15.20 3.84 20.45
N PHE A 48 -14.37 3.65 21.48
CA PHE A 48 -12.95 3.93 21.40
C PHE A 48 -12.20 2.70 20.89
N GLN A 49 -11.20 2.91 20.03
CA GLN A 49 -10.39 1.83 19.50
C GLN A 49 -8.92 2.24 19.34
N GLY A 50 -8.03 1.25 19.42
CA GLY A 50 -6.65 1.36 18.97
C GLY A 50 -6.53 0.86 17.53
N ASP A 51 -6.33 1.78 16.59
CA ASP A 51 -6.32 1.44 15.15
C ASP A 51 -5.01 0.78 14.73
N PHE A 52 -3.91 1.36 15.17
CA PHE A 52 -2.56 0.91 14.81
C PHE A 52 -1.62 0.99 16.01
N LEU A 53 -0.73 0.02 16.09
CA LEU A 53 0.45 0.04 16.92
C LEU A 53 1.54 -0.77 16.22
N ASN A 54 2.49 -0.07 15.57
CA ASN A 54 3.52 -0.69 14.75
C ASN A 54 4.91 -0.38 15.31
N LEU A 55 5.75 -1.40 15.40
CA LEU A 55 7.17 -1.28 15.66
C LEU A 55 7.94 -1.37 14.36
N HIS A 56 8.82 -0.42 14.11
CA HIS A 56 9.70 -0.37 12.95
C HIS A 56 11.16 -0.50 13.36
N ILE A 57 11.91 -1.32 12.66
CA ILE A 57 13.35 -1.46 12.79
C ILE A 57 13.97 -1.38 11.39
N LEU A 58 14.90 -0.46 11.21
CA LEU A 58 15.64 -0.27 9.97
C LEU A 58 17.13 -0.33 10.26
N GLY A 59 17.90 -0.95 9.37
CA GLY A 59 19.33 -1.05 9.57
C GLY A 59 20.07 -1.53 8.33
N GLN A 60 21.38 -1.66 8.51
CA GLN A 60 22.32 -2.09 7.48
C GLN A 60 23.16 -3.24 8.01
N ILE A 61 23.35 -4.24 7.16
CA ILE A 61 24.29 -5.36 7.41
C ILE A 61 25.64 -5.02 6.77
N SER A 62 25.61 -4.26 5.68
CA SER A 62 26.77 -3.72 4.98
C SER A 62 26.37 -2.48 4.17
N ASP A 63 27.34 -1.76 3.55
CA ASP A 63 27.06 -0.62 2.68
C ASP A 63 26.12 -0.93 1.52
N LYS A 64 26.01 -2.20 1.14
CA LYS A 64 25.18 -2.68 0.03
C LYS A 64 23.95 -3.47 0.49
N LEU A 65 23.87 -3.87 1.76
CA LEU A 65 22.81 -4.75 2.26
C LEU A 65 22.06 -4.08 3.41
N THR A 66 20.80 -3.73 3.17
CA THR A 66 19.91 -3.10 4.14
C THR A 66 18.73 -4.00 4.47
N PHE A 67 18.12 -3.77 5.64
CA PHE A 67 16.94 -4.51 6.06
C PHE A 67 15.88 -3.59 6.67
N ARG A 68 14.63 -4.05 6.64
CA ARG A 68 13.50 -3.42 7.31
C ARG A 68 12.61 -4.48 7.94
N VAL A 69 12.19 -4.20 9.17
CA VAL A 69 11.13 -4.94 9.87
C VAL A 69 10.03 -3.96 10.23
N ARG A 70 8.77 -4.33 10.01
CA ARG A 70 7.59 -3.67 10.58
C ARG A 70 6.67 -4.72 11.15
N GLN A 71 6.50 -4.68 12.46
CA GLN A 71 5.65 -5.59 13.21
C GLN A 71 4.43 -4.84 13.75
N ARG A 72 3.22 -5.35 13.49
CA ARG A 72 2.01 -4.89 14.16
C ARG A 72 1.93 -5.51 15.54
N LEU A 73 1.90 -4.68 16.58
CA LEU A 73 1.82 -5.14 17.97
C LEU A 73 0.37 -5.29 18.45
N ASN A 74 -0.58 -4.65 17.76
CA ASN A 74 -2.02 -4.75 18.04
C ASN A 74 -2.73 -5.89 17.27
N LYS A 75 -1.99 -6.73 16.56
CA LYS A 75 -2.54 -7.88 15.83
C LYS A 75 -2.09 -9.19 16.47
N LYS A 76 -3.04 -10.07 16.79
CA LYS A 76 -2.73 -11.41 17.32
C LYS A 76 -1.91 -12.19 16.28
N ILE A 77 -0.85 -12.83 16.73
CA ILE A 77 -0.06 -13.76 15.91
C ILE A 77 -0.87 -15.04 15.76
N ASP A 78 -1.01 -15.51 14.53
CA ASP A 78 -1.69 -16.76 14.20
C ASP A 78 -0.68 -17.90 14.26
N ASP A 79 -1.03 -18.99 14.92
CA ASP A 79 -0.18 -20.16 15.07
C ASP A 79 0.13 -20.84 13.73
N GLN A 80 -0.78 -20.75 12.75
CA GLN A 80 -0.59 -21.29 11.40
C GLN A 80 0.17 -20.34 10.48
N ASN A 81 0.17 -19.04 10.78
CA ASN A 81 0.88 -18.02 10.04
C ASN A 81 1.57 -17.02 10.97
N PRO A 82 2.75 -17.35 11.50
CA PRO A 82 3.44 -16.50 12.47
C PRO A 82 3.84 -15.12 11.92
N PHE A 83 3.81 -14.95 10.60
CA PHE A 83 4.09 -13.67 9.94
C PHE A 83 2.82 -12.84 9.63
N ASN A 84 1.64 -13.25 10.07
CA ASN A 84 0.39 -12.52 9.77
C ASN A 84 0.41 -11.09 10.31
N ALA A 85 1.08 -10.85 11.44
CA ALA A 85 1.24 -9.54 12.08
C ALA A 85 2.50 -8.78 11.62
N THR A 86 3.31 -9.35 10.72
CA THR A 86 4.50 -8.72 10.15
C THR A 86 4.17 -8.15 8.78
N ASP A 87 4.32 -6.84 8.58
CA ASP A 87 4.09 -6.20 7.28
C ASP A 87 5.35 -6.16 6.42
N PHE A 88 6.48 -5.80 7.04
CA PHE A 88 7.78 -5.81 6.38
C PHE A 88 8.75 -6.72 7.11
N LEU A 89 9.41 -7.57 6.35
CA LEU A 89 10.55 -8.38 6.77
C LEU A 89 11.37 -8.68 5.52
N TRP A 90 12.21 -7.75 5.12
CA TRP A 90 12.93 -7.86 3.88
C TRP A 90 14.39 -7.44 3.99
N LEU A 91 15.19 -7.99 3.06
CA LEU A 91 16.57 -7.61 2.78
C LEU A 91 16.64 -7.01 1.38
N LYS A 92 17.37 -5.90 1.24
CA LYS A 92 17.65 -5.24 -0.04
C LYS A 92 19.15 -5.25 -0.28
N TYR A 93 19.57 -5.81 -1.41
CA TYR A 93 20.95 -5.86 -1.86
C TYR A 93 21.16 -4.93 -3.06
N GLN A 94 22.00 -3.91 -2.88
CA GLN A 94 22.41 -2.95 -3.92
C GLN A 94 23.67 -3.49 -4.60
N PHE A 95 23.53 -4.26 -5.67
CA PHE A 95 24.67 -4.85 -6.38
C PHE A 95 25.33 -3.91 -7.40
N HIS A 96 24.59 -2.85 -7.82
CA HIS A 96 25.07 -1.78 -8.71
C HIS A 96 24.45 -0.46 -8.31
N PRO A 97 25.05 0.72 -8.53
CA PRO A 97 24.46 2.01 -8.16
C PRO A 97 23.03 2.24 -8.67
N LYS A 98 22.68 1.63 -9.81
CA LYS A 98 21.34 1.74 -10.40
C LYS A 98 20.46 0.51 -10.19
N TRP A 99 20.97 -0.59 -9.61
CA TRP A 99 20.24 -1.84 -9.52
C TRP A 99 20.26 -2.43 -8.12
N SER A 100 19.10 -2.86 -7.66
CA SER A 100 18.98 -3.60 -6.41
C SER A 100 17.98 -4.74 -6.52
N VAL A 101 18.14 -5.73 -5.63
CA VAL A 101 17.17 -6.80 -5.41
C VAL A 101 16.67 -6.71 -3.98
N THR A 102 15.36 -6.82 -3.79
CA THR A 102 14.73 -6.93 -2.46
C THR A 102 14.02 -8.27 -2.38
N ALA A 103 14.25 -8.99 -1.29
CA ALA A 103 13.60 -10.28 -1.03
C ALA A 103 13.04 -10.31 0.39
N GLY A 104 11.89 -10.94 0.58
CA GLY A 104 11.21 -11.06 1.87
C GLY A 104 9.79 -10.54 1.83
N LYS A 105 9.19 -10.32 3.00
CA LYS A 105 7.82 -9.80 3.11
C LYS A 105 7.82 -8.30 2.88
N GLN A 106 6.99 -7.87 1.93
CA GLN A 106 6.95 -6.50 1.45
C GLN A 106 5.56 -6.16 0.91
N ALA A 107 5.27 -4.88 0.68
CA ALA A 107 4.03 -4.46 0.05
C ALA A 107 3.94 -5.00 -1.39
N ILE A 108 2.75 -5.41 -1.79
CA ILE A 108 2.43 -5.71 -3.19
C ILE A 108 2.29 -4.38 -3.92
N LEU A 109 3.03 -4.23 -5.01
CA LEU A 109 3.15 -2.97 -5.73
C LEU A 109 2.00 -2.78 -6.71
N VAL A 110 1.10 -1.84 -6.40
CA VAL A 110 0.05 -1.37 -7.32
C VAL A 110 0.11 0.15 -7.38
N GLY A 111 0.19 0.67 -8.58
CA GLY A 111 0.56 2.04 -8.87
C GLY A 111 -0.54 3.06 -8.61
N THR A 112 -0.99 3.21 -7.36
CA THR A 112 -1.91 4.24 -6.91
C THR A 112 -1.47 4.81 -5.57
N TYR A 113 -1.79 6.06 -5.29
CA TYR A 113 -1.59 6.67 -3.97
C TYR A 113 -2.53 6.11 -2.92
N GLU A 114 -3.67 5.56 -3.35
CA GLU A 114 -4.58 4.83 -2.46
C GLU A 114 -3.90 3.62 -1.81
N VAL A 115 -3.14 2.84 -2.59
CA VAL A 115 -2.43 1.64 -2.12
C VAL A 115 -1.07 1.97 -1.52
N ASP A 116 -0.35 2.96 -2.08
CA ASP A 116 1.02 3.30 -1.66
C ASP A 116 1.06 4.08 -0.33
N SER A 117 -0.06 4.68 0.07
CA SER A 117 -0.17 5.39 1.35
C SER A 117 -0.02 4.44 2.53
N ALA A 118 0.73 4.89 3.57
CA ALA A 118 0.84 4.10 4.79
C ALA A 118 -0.55 3.92 5.44
N PRO A 119 -0.93 2.70 5.86
CA PRO A 119 -2.27 2.46 6.42
C PRO A 119 -2.64 3.38 7.60
N ILE A 120 -1.66 3.79 8.40
CA ILE A 120 -1.87 4.71 9.53
C ILE A 120 -2.27 6.13 9.08
N ASP A 121 -2.05 6.48 7.79
CA ASP A 121 -2.37 7.78 7.19
C ASP A 121 -3.65 7.73 6.34
N VAL A 122 -4.30 6.56 6.27
CA VAL A 122 -5.56 6.37 5.57
C VAL A 122 -6.67 6.15 6.59
N TYR A 123 -7.72 6.96 6.52
CA TYR A 123 -8.88 6.85 7.41
C TYR A 123 -9.93 5.91 6.86
N TYR A 124 -10.07 5.84 5.55
CA TYR A 124 -10.91 4.86 4.86
C TYR A 124 -10.36 4.56 3.46
N TYR A 125 -10.53 3.33 3.02
CA TYR A 125 -10.12 2.86 1.71
C TYR A 125 -11.31 2.74 0.76
N GLY A 126 -11.06 2.80 -0.53
CA GLY A 126 -12.01 2.38 -1.56
C GLY A 126 -12.34 0.90 -1.46
N THR A 127 -13.49 0.51 -2.03
CA THR A 127 -13.97 -0.88 -1.97
C THR A 127 -13.00 -1.85 -2.62
N PHE A 128 -12.42 -1.47 -3.76
CA PHE A 128 -11.38 -2.24 -4.43
C PHE A 128 -10.24 -2.63 -3.49
N VAL A 129 -9.73 -1.67 -2.70
CA VAL A 129 -8.63 -1.91 -1.77
C VAL A 129 -9.07 -2.70 -0.55
N ASN A 130 -10.27 -2.41 0.00
CA ASN A 130 -10.83 -3.12 1.16
C ASN A 130 -11.05 -4.61 0.88
N ASN A 131 -11.32 -4.98 -0.36
CA ASN A 131 -11.59 -6.35 -0.75
C ASN A 131 -10.33 -7.18 -1.06
N TRP A 132 -9.12 -6.60 -0.93
CA TRP A 132 -7.91 -7.39 -1.01
C TRP A 132 -7.71 -8.23 0.24
N TYR A 133 -7.37 -9.49 0.03
CA TYR A 133 -7.05 -10.39 1.14
C TYR A 133 -5.65 -10.14 1.71
N GLN A 134 -4.72 -9.65 0.89
CA GLN A 134 -3.33 -9.53 1.29
C GLN A 134 -2.63 -8.31 0.66
N TYR A 135 -2.17 -7.40 1.53
CA TYR A 135 -1.37 -6.23 1.12
C TYR A 135 0.14 -6.47 1.16
N TYR A 136 0.58 -7.38 2.02
CA TYR A 136 1.98 -7.67 2.28
C TYR A 136 2.22 -9.14 2.06
N ALA A 137 3.13 -9.48 1.13
CA ALA A 137 3.44 -10.84 0.75
C ALA A 137 4.95 -11.08 0.73
N PHE A 138 5.36 -12.33 0.94
CA PHE A 138 6.73 -12.75 0.65
C PHE A 138 6.93 -12.75 -0.87
N GLY A 139 7.96 -12.07 -1.32
CA GLY A 139 8.24 -11.96 -2.74
C GLY A 139 9.64 -11.44 -3.01
N VAL A 140 9.93 -11.26 -4.28
CA VAL A 140 11.19 -10.70 -4.77
C VAL A 140 10.87 -9.57 -5.73
N ASN A 141 11.62 -8.48 -5.62
CA ASN A 141 11.62 -7.46 -6.66
C ASN A 141 13.04 -7.11 -7.11
N VAL A 142 13.13 -6.65 -8.34
CA VAL A 142 14.32 -6.04 -8.94
C VAL A 142 13.98 -4.60 -9.24
N THR A 143 14.77 -3.69 -8.71
CA THR A 143 14.60 -2.25 -8.92
C THR A 143 15.71 -1.70 -9.81
N TYR A 144 15.31 -0.97 -10.85
CA TYR A 144 16.19 -0.15 -11.68
C TYR A 144 15.93 1.33 -11.43
N THR A 145 16.97 2.06 -11.04
CA THR A 145 16.93 3.50 -10.77
C THR A 145 17.72 4.24 -11.87
N PRO A 146 17.08 4.60 -13.00
CA PRO A 146 17.77 5.27 -14.11
C PRO A 146 18.33 6.63 -13.73
N ALA A 147 17.60 7.38 -12.89
CA ALA A 147 17.94 8.69 -12.37
C ALA A 147 17.44 8.85 -10.93
N PRO A 148 17.96 9.81 -10.15
CA PRO A 148 17.47 10.12 -8.81
C PRO A 148 15.95 10.34 -8.80
N GLY A 149 15.24 9.67 -7.89
CA GLY A 149 13.78 9.78 -7.76
C GLY A 149 12.97 9.10 -8.85
N GLN A 150 13.58 8.24 -9.69
CA GLN A 150 12.91 7.41 -10.68
C GLN A 150 13.20 5.93 -10.38
N ASN A 151 12.20 5.12 -10.17
CA ASN A 151 12.35 3.69 -9.93
C ASN A 151 11.40 2.90 -10.81
N ILE A 152 11.96 1.93 -11.54
CA ILE A 152 11.23 0.92 -12.29
C ILE A 152 11.43 -0.39 -11.54
N VAL A 153 10.36 -1.06 -11.15
CA VAL A 153 10.40 -2.26 -10.31
C VAL A 153 9.67 -3.39 -11.00
N LEU A 154 10.32 -4.53 -11.09
CA LEU A 154 9.67 -5.81 -11.40
C LEU A 154 9.52 -6.59 -10.10
N GLN A 155 8.30 -6.93 -9.72
CA GLN A 155 8.00 -7.71 -8.52
C GLN A 155 7.30 -9.02 -8.91
N PHE A 156 7.69 -10.09 -8.22
CA PHE A 156 7.04 -11.39 -8.24
C PHE A 156 6.66 -11.78 -6.81
N CYS A 157 5.38 -12.07 -6.58
CA CYS A 157 4.85 -12.42 -5.27
C CYS A 157 3.58 -13.28 -5.38
N PRO A 158 3.06 -13.88 -4.30
CA PRO A 158 1.73 -14.48 -4.27
C PRO A 158 0.64 -13.47 -4.66
N SER A 159 -0.45 -13.98 -5.21
CA SER A 159 -1.60 -13.17 -5.60
C SER A 159 -2.22 -12.45 -4.41
N PRO A 160 -2.52 -11.12 -4.51
CA PRO A 160 -3.19 -10.37 -3.44
C PRO A 160 -4.65 -10.78 -3.24
N ILE A 161 -5.28 -11.40 -4.23
CA ILE A 161 -6.70 -11.76 -4.24
C ILE A 161 -6.95 -13.25 -4.03
N SER A 162 -5.90 -14.08 -4.02
CA SER A 162 -6.00 -15.53 -3.86
C SER A 162 -4.91 -16.08 -2.92
N PRO A 163 -4.78 -15.55 -1.69
CA PRO A 163 -3.66 -15.90 -0.81
C PRO A 163 -3.73 -17.33 -0.28
N ALA A 164 -4.90 -17.94 -0.26
CA ALA A 164 -5.11 -19.32 0.19
C ALA A 164 -4.82 -20.36 -0.91
N LYS A 165 -4.79 -19.93 -2.19
CA LYS A 165 -4.52 -20.80 -3.31
C LYS A 165 -3.03 -21.04 -3.47
N GLN A 166 -2.62 -22.29 -3.48
CA GLN A 166 -1.26 -22.65 -3.85
C GLN A 166 -1.01 -22.34 -5.33
N ASN A 167 0.20 -21.85 -5.64
CA ASN A 167 0.65 -21.51 -7.00
C ASN A 167 -0.14 -20.38 -7.69
N ALA A 168 -0.85 -19.54 -6.95
CA ALA A 168 -1.42 -18.30 -7.46
C ALA A 168 -0.44 -17.14 -7.27
N TYR A 169 -0.08 -16.44 -8.34
CA TYR A 169 0.97 -15.42 -8.33
C TYR A 169 0.52 -14.10 -8.94
N SER A 170 1.29 -13.07 -8.63
CA SER A 170 1.20 -11.74 -9.24
C SER A 170 2.56 -11.33 -9.78
N TYR A 171 2.56 -10.76 -10.99
CA TYR A 171 3.71 -10.20 -11.69
C TYR A 171 3.45 -8.71 -11.88
N ASN A 172 4.24 -7.88 -11.23
CA ASN A 172 3.98 -6.45 -11.15
C ASN A 172 5.13 -5.68 -11.80
N LEU A 173 4.83 -4.91 -12.85
CA LEU A 173 5.70 -3.87 -13.37
C LEU A 173 5.22 -2.55 -12.77
N TYR A 174 6.09 -1.89 -12.03
CA TYR A 174 5.76 -0.69 -11.29
C TYR A 174 6.78 0.40 -11.56
N TRP A 175 6.32 1.62 -11.77
CA TRP A 175 7.15 2.80 -11.86
C TRP A 175 6.67 3.85 -10.88
N ASN A 176 7.57 4.32 -10.02
CA ASN A 176 7.37 5.54 -9.27
C ASN A 176 8.43 6.57 -9.62
N GLY A 177 8.00 7.82 -9.72
CA GLY A 177 8.89 8.88 -10.14
C GLY A 177 8.29 10.27 -10.00
N HIS A 178 8.99 11.24 -10.58
CA HIS A 178 8.49 12.61 -10.67
C HIS A 178 8.78 13.18 -12.07
N ILE A 179 7.89 14.04 -12.52
CA ILE A 179 8.03 14.81 -13.76
C ILE A 179 8.05 16.27 -13.38
N GLY A 180 9.24 16.83 -13.33
CA GLY A 180 9.46 18.15 -12.73
C GLY A 180 9.15 18.17 -11.21
N PRO A 181 9.02 19.38 -10.60
CA PRO A 181 8.79 19.51 -9.16
C PRO A 181 7.32 19.38 -8.75
N TYR A 182 6.39 19.45 -9.70
CA TYR A 182 4.96 19.59 -9.44
C TYR A 182 4.15 18.33 -9.64
N TRP A 183 4.72 17.28 -10.24
CA TRP A 183 4.04 16.06 -10.57
C TRP A 183 4.83 14.84 -10.14
N LYS A 184 4.27 14.05 -9.23
CA LYS A 184 4.74 12.70 -8.89
C LYS A 184 3.80 11.66 -9.45
N THR A 185 4.38 10.55 -9.89
CA THR A 185 3.64 9.43 -10.47
C THR A 185 3.92 8.16 -9.69
N THR A 186 2.92 7.28 -9.67
CA THR A 186 3.07 5.88 -9.29
C THR A 186 2.16 5.07 -10.21
N TRP A 187 2.75 4.36 -11.17
CA TRP A 187 2.01 3.62 -12.19
C TRP A 187 2.40 2.16 -12.15
N SER A 188 1.45 1.29 -12.48
CA SER A 188 1.76 -0.14 -12.61
C SER A 188 0.91 -0.82 -13.67
N TYR A 189 1.49 -1.90 -14.18
CA TYR A 189 0.79 -2.98 -14.82
C TYR A 189 0.97 -4.22 -13.97
N ASN A 190 -0.15 -4.79 -13.50
CA ASN A 190 -0.17 -5.96 -12.65
C ASN A 190 -0.88 -7.10 -13.36
N TYR A 191 -0.24 -8.25 -13.43
CA TYR A 191 -0.79 -9.48 -13.97
C TYR A 191 -1.03 -10.44 -12.80
N VAL A 192 -2.31 -10.56 -12.38
CA VAL A 192 -2.71 -11.13 -11.10
C VAL A 192 -3.58 -12.36 -11.34
N GLU A 193 -3.18 -13.49 -10.78
CA GLU A 193 -3.96 -14.72 -10.86
C GLU A 193 -5.04 -14.76 -9.77
N ASP A 194 -6.28 -15.06 -10.16
CA ASP A 194 -7.39 -15.27 -9.24
C ASP A 194 -7.49 -16.74 -8.76
N GLU A 195 -8.43 -17.03 -7.89
CA GLU A 195 -8.64 -18.39 -7.36
C GLU A 195 -9.11 -19.40 -8.41
N THR A 196 -9.67 -18.92 -9.53
CA THR A 196 -10.13 -19.75 -10.64
C THR A 196 -9.04 -20.04 -11.68
N THR A 197 -7.78 -19.62 -11.47
CA THR A 197 -6.65 -19.61 -12.40
C THR A 197 -6.75 -18.61 -13.54
N ARG A 198 -7.72 -17.71 -13.49
CA ARG A 198 -7.87 -16.61 -14.43
C ARG A 198 -6.83 -15.53 -14.15
N MET A 199 -6.28 -14.95 -15.21
CA MET A 199 -5.35 -13.83 -15.10
C MET A 199 -6.09 -12.53 -15.30
N MET A 200 -6.05 -11.69 -14.27
CA MET A 200 -6.55 -10.32 -14.28
C MET A 200 -5.41 -9.35 -14.58
N ASN A 201 -5.66 -8.38 -15.43
CA ASN A 201 -4.75 -7.29 -15.74
C ASN A 201 -5.22 -6.03 -15.02
N TRP A 202 -4.38 -5.48 -14.16
CA TRP A 202 -4.66 -4.20 -13.54
C TRP A 202 -3.72 -3.14 -14.11
N ILE A 203 -4.30 -2.11 -14.70
CA ILE A 203 -3.59 -0.92 -15.13
C ILE A 203 -3.91 0.18 -14.12
N ALA A 204 -2.92 0.53 -13.31
CA ALA A 204 -3.07 1.50 -12.25
C ALA A 204 -2.20 2.74 -12.54
N LEU A 205 -2.80 3.92 -12.45
CA LEU A 205 -2.19 5.21 -12.79
C LEU A 205 -2.42 6.22 -11.65
N GLY A 206 -1.53 6.22 -10.67
CA GLY A 206 -1.53 7.17 -9.57
C GLY A 206 -0.75 8.43 -9.92
N ASN A 207 -1.38 9.58 -9.72
CA ASN A 207 -0.78 10.88 -9.99
C ASN A 207 -0.97 11.81 -8.80
N ARG A 208 0.09 12.51 -8.40
CA ARG A 208 0.05 13.54 -7.35
C ARG A 208 0.57 14.84 -7.91
N PHE A 209 -0.28 15.85 -7.86
CA PHE A 209 0.03 17.20 -8.31
C PHE A 209 0.22 18.12 -7.11
N PHE A 210 1.25 18.98 -7.16
CA PHE A 210 1.52 20.00 -6.15
C PHE A 210 1.25 21.38 -6.71
N MET A 211 0.33 22.11 -6.09
CA MET A 211 -0.08 23.47 -6.48
C MET A 211 0.03 24.38 -5.25
N GLY A 212 1.25 24.80 -4.94
CA GLY A 212 1.53 25.55 -3.71
C GLY A 212 1.17 24.72 -2.46
N PRO A 213 0.24 25.18 -1.61
CA PRO A 213 -0.17 24.46 -0.40
C PRO A 213 -1.11 23.27 -0.67
N LEU A 214 -1.59 23.11 -1.92
CA LEU A 214 -2.52 22.05 -2.31
C LEU A 214 -1.76 20.88 -2.94
N ALA A 215 -1.97 19.68 -2.40
CA ALA A 215 -1.63 18.42 -3.04
C ALA A 215 -2.92 17.73 -3.51
N LEU A 216 -2.95 17.29 -4.78
CA LEU A 216 -4.06 16.58 -5.39
C LEU A 216 -3.60 15.21 -5.89
N ASP A 217 -4.14 14.14 -5.31
CA ASP A 217 -3.97 12.77 -5.80
C ASP A 217 -5.13 12.41 -6.73
N VAL A 218 -4.80 11.79 -7.86
CA VAL A 218 -5.78 11.23 -8.80
C VAL A 218 -5.30 9.83 -9.18
N ASP A 219 -6.04 8.83 -8.76
CA ASP A 219 -5.77 7.43 -9.04
C ASP A 219 -6.82 6.89 -9.99
N PHE A 220 -6.38 6.23 -11.05
CA PHE A 220 -7.22 5.48 -11.97
C PHE A 220 -6.74 4.02 -11.99
N ILE A 221 -7.69 3.08 -11.91
CA ILE A 221 -7.40 1.65 -12.00
C ILE A 221 -8.40 1.02 -12.96
N ASN A 222 -7.91 0.35 -13.98
CA ASN A 222 -8.72 -0.51 -14.85
C ASN A 222 -8.36 -1.96 -14.57
N ARG A 223 -9.36 -2.81 -14.34
CA ARG A 223 -9.21 -4.24 -14.10
C ARG A 223 -9.87 -5.01 -15.25
N ALA A 224 -9.14 -5.96 -15.81
CA ALA A 224 -9.66 -6.67 -16.95
C ALA A 224 -9.05 -8.07 -17.12
N SER A 225 -9.84 -9.05 -17.51
CA SER A 225 -9.35 -10.30 -18.09
C SER A 225 -9.20 -10.17 -19.61
N PHE A 226 -8.21 -10.83 -20.20
CA PHE A 226 -8.10 -10.87 -21.67
C PHE A 226 -9.26 -11.61 -22.36
N SER A 227 -10.01 -12.42 -21.63
CA SER A 227 -11.18 -13.14 -22.16
C SER A 227 -12.46 -12.32 -22.16
N GLN A 228 -12.48 -11.12 -21.50
CA GLN A 228 -13.68 -10.28 -21.51
C GLN A 228 -13.84 -9.49 -22.81
N LYS A 229 -15.10 -9.20 -23.18
CA LYS A 229 -15.43 -8.52 -24.44
C LYS A 229 -14.91 -7.08 -24.53
N GLN A 230 -14.93 -6.37 -23.40
CA GLN A 230 -14.49 -4.98 -23.31
C GLN A 230 -13.40 -4.86 -22.26
N PHE A 231 -12.16 -4.59 -22.69
CA PHE A 231 -10.99 -4.53 -21.82
C PHE A 231 -10.93 -3.25 -20.98
N PHE A 232 -11.30 -2.10 -21.54
CA PHE A 232 -11.24 -0.82 -20.84
C PHE A 232 -12.63 -0.34 -20.45
N PHE A 233 -12.72 0.29 -19.25
CA PHE A 233 -13.90 0.95 -18.74
C PHE A 233 -15.13 0.07 -18.47
N SER A 234 -15.02 -1.26 -18.48
CA SER A 234 -16.06 -2.13 -17.95
C SER A 234 -15.90 -2.38 -16.45
N ASP A 235 -14.67 -2.43 -15.96
CA ASP A 235 -14.35 -2.57 -14.55
C ASP A 235 -13.21 -1.60 -14.21
N TRP A 236 -13.52 -0.57 -13.41
CA TRP A 236 -12.58 0.50 -13.12
C TRP A 236 -12.89 1.24 -11.82
N SER A 237 -11.88 1.93 -11.29
CA SER A 237 -11.98 2.85 -10.16
C SER A 237 -11.30 4.17 -10.49
N LEU A 238 -11.92 5.27 -10.06
CA LEU A 238 -11.35 6.62 -10.10
C LEU A 238 -11.44 7.22 -8.71
N ILE A 239 -10.29 7.60 -8.14
CA ILE A 239 -10.19 8.11 -6.77
C ILE A 239 -9.46 9.45 -6.80
N GLY A 240 -10.07 10.47 -6.21
CA GLY A 240 -9.48 11.78 -6.00
C GLY A 240 -9.30 12.06 -4.51
N LYS A 241 -8.13 12.59 -4.12
CA LYS A 241 -7.84 13.07 -2.77
C LYS A 241 -7.15 14.42 -2.85
N ALA A 242 -7.68 15.41 -2.13
CA ALA A 242 -7.06 16.72 -2.03
C ALA A 242 -6.65 16.99 -0.58
N ILE A 243 -5.46 17.56 -0.39
CA ILE A 243 -4.90 17.99 0.89
C ILE A 243 -4.45 19.42 0.75
N LEU A 244 -5.09 20.34 1.47
CA LEU A 244 -4.70 21.74 1.56
C LEU A 244 -3.98 21.98 2.90
N THR A 245 -2.68 22.29 2.84
CA THR A 245 -1.85 22.54 4.01
C THR A 245 -1.82 24.02 4.37
N LEU A 246 -2.30 24.39 5.54
CA LEU A 246 -2.37 25.74 6.08
C LEU A 246 -1.62 25.82 7.41
N GLY A 247 -0.31 26.04 7.37
CA GLY A 247 0.53 26.05 8.55
C GLY A 247 0.55 24.70 9.27
N LYS A 248 -0.08 24.62 10.43
CA LYS A 248 -0.20 23.39 11.24
C LYS A 248 -1.48 22.58 10.93
N TRP A 249 -2.26 22.99 9.94
CA TRP A 249 -3.53 22.36 9.59
C TRP A 249 -3.49 21.77 8.20
N ASN A 250 -4.07 20.58 8.03
CA ASN A 250 -4.45 20.04 6.74
C ASN A 250 -5.97 19.97 6.66
N LEU A 251 -6.53 20.47 5.56
CA LEU A 251 -7.90 20.20 5.16
C LEU A 251 -7.86 19.12 4.09
N CYS A 252 -8.53 18.01 4.36
CA CYS A 252 -8.48 16.82 3.50
C CYS A 252 -9.87 16.53 2.94
N THR A 253 -9.94 16.16 1.68
CA THR A 253 -11.16 15.59 1.09
C THR A 253 -10.80 14.42 0.19
N LYS A 254 -11.70 13.45 0.10
CA LYS A 254 -11.57 12.28 -0.77
C LYS A 254 -12.90 11.95 -1.39
N VAL A 255 -12.86 11.57 -2.67
CA VAL A 255 -13.99 11.02 -3.40
C VAL A 255 -13.49 9.87 -4.26
N GLY A 256 -14.24 8.78 -4.31
CA GLY A 256 -13.95 7.67 -5.21
C GLY A 256 -15.23 7.13 -5.81
N TYR A 257 -15.12 6.74 -7.07
CA TYR A 257 -16.14 6.02 -7.79
C TYR A 257 -15.54 4.77 -8.41
N GLU A 258 -16.18 3.64 -8.15
CA GLU A 258 -15.75 2.33 -8.60
C GLU A 258 -16.94 1.64 -9.26
N ARG A 259 -16.72 1.02 -10.39
CA ARG A 259 -17.80 0.40 -11.19
C ARG A 259 -17.29 -0.88 -11.86
N ASN A 260 -18.14 -1.91 -11.83
CA ASN A 260 -18.03 -3.06 -12.70
C ASN A 260 -19.37 -3.30 -13.41
N ASP A 261 -19.37 -3.25 -14.75
CA ASP A 261 -20.58 -3.39 -15.54
C ASP A 261 -21.26 -4.75 -15.33
N ALA A 262 -22.60 -4.76 -15.30
CA ALA A 262 -23.39 -5.99 -15.13
C ALA A 262 -23.15 -7.02 -16.25
N ALA A 263 -22.75 -6.56 -17.44
CA ALA A 263 -22.42 -7.40 -18.59
C ALA A 263 -20.97 -7.98 -18.53
N ASN A 264 -20.17 -7.60 -17.51
CA ASN A 264 -18.79 -8.05 -17.36
C ASN A 264 -18.73 -9.42 -16.66
N VAL A 265 -19.37 -10.40 -17.27
CA VAL A 265 -19.47 -11.77 -16.81
C VAL A 265 -19.00 -12.74 -17.90
N ASP A 266 -18.52 -13.91 -17.49
CA ASP A 266 -18.14 -15.00 -18.39
C ASP A 266 -19.40 -15.72 -18.97
N GLU A 267 -19.20 -16.74 -19.81
CA GLU A 267 -20.27 -17.51 -20.43
C GLU A 267 -21.18 -18.23 -19.41
N SER A 268 -20.71 -18.46 -18.20
CA SER A 268 -21.46 -19.07 -17.10
C SER A 268 -22.15 -18.03 -16.23
N GLY A 269 -22.02 -16.72 -16.53
CA GLY A 269 -22.61 -15.63 -15.74
C GLY A 269 -21.82 -15.23 -14.51
N HIS A 270 -20.59 -15.72 -14.34
CA HIS A 270 -19.74 -15.34 -13.22
C HIS A 270 -18.93 -14.07 -13.54
N SER A 271 -18.81 -13.17 -12.57
CA SER A 271 -18.00 -11.96 -12.70
C SER A 271 -16.55 -12.30 -13.05
N TYR A 272 -15.96 -11.51 -13.97
CA TYR A 272 -14.52 -11.60 -14.25
C TYR A 272 -13.68 -11.12 -13.07
N ASP A 273 -14.08 -10.04 -12.42
CA ASP A 273 -13.43 -9.55 -11.20
C ASP A 273 -14.15 -10.07 -9.95
N LEU A 274 -13.38 -10.68 -9.04
CA LEU A 274 -13.89 -11.19 -7.76
C LEU A 274 -13.82 -10.14 -6.66
N ILE A 275 -13.02 -9.08 -6.86
CA ILE A 275 -12.86 -7.99 -5.89
C ILE A 275 -14.03 -7.02 -5.98
N LEU A 276 -14.43 -6.67 -7.20
CA LEU A 276 -15.55 -5.80 -7.49
C LEU A 276 -16.51 -6.57 -8.42
N PRO A 277 -17.49 -7.31 -7.87
CA PRO A 277 -18.37 -8.15 -8.68
C PRO A 277 -19.17 -7.36 -9.71
N ALA A 278 -19.44 -7.99 -10.87
CA ALA A 278 -20.21 -7.39 -11.96
C ALA A 278 -21.59 -6.89 -11.49
N GLY A 279 -22.01 -5.74 -12.01
CA GLY A 279 -23.27 -5.10 -11.66
C GLY A 279 -23.23 -4.21 -10.40
N ASN A 280 -22.04 -4.03 -9.81
CA ASN A 280 -21.88 -3.16 -8.65
C ASN A 280 -21.21 -1.85 -9.02
N ASP A 281 -21.66 -0.79 -8.36
CA ASP A 281 -21.02 0.51 -8.36
C ASP A 281 -20.96 1.08 -6.92
N TYR A 282 -19.83 1.67 -6.58
CA TYR A 282 -19.57 2.24 -5.26
C TYR A 282 -19.13 3.69 -5.41
N LEU A 283 -19.87 4.57 -4.74
CA LEU A 283 -19.49 5.96 -4.57
C LEU A 283 -19.21 6.20 -3.09
N TYR A 284 -18.00 6.63 -2.78
CA TYR A 284 -17.64 7.03 -1.43
C TYR A 284 -16.99 8.41 -1.44
N TYR A 285 -17.20 9.14 -0.36
CA TYR A 285 -16.66 10.47 -0.21
C TYR A 285 -16.53 10.84 1.26
N GLY A 286 -15.63 11.78 1.52
CA GLY A 286 -15.40 12.26 2.87
C GLY A 286 -14.54 13.50 2.91
N ALA A 287 -14.54 14.12 4.07
CA ALA A 287 -13.72 15.27 4.38
C ALA A 287 -13.18 15.17 5.80
N GLY A 288 -12.07 15.82 6.06
CA GLY A 288 -11.45 15.82 7.37
C GLY A 288 -10.52 16.98 7.59
N VAL A 289 -10.15 17.15 8.83
CA VAL A 289 -9.15 18.09 9.27
C VAL A 289 -8.10 17.36 10.09
N GLU A 290 -6.85 17.71 9.86
CA GLU A 290 -5.71 17.25 10.66
C GLU A 290 -5.02 18.46 11.27
N PHE A 291 -4.58 18.34 12.52
CA PHE A 291 -3.83 19.36 13.23
C PHE A 291 -2.52 18.80 13.76
N PHE A 292 -1.42 19.47 13.49
CA PHE A 292 -0.05 19.10 13.84
C PHE A 292 0.51 20.06 14.92
N PRO A 293 0.20 19.86 16.20
CA PRO A 293 0.54 20.82 17.25
C PRO A 293 2.04 21.07 17.41
N LEU A 294 2.86 20.04 17.18
CA LEU A 294 4.32 20.13 17.32
C LEU A 294 5.03 20.55 16.01
N GLY A 295 4.29 20.68 14.91
CA GLY A 295 4.88 20.73 13.58
C GLY A 295 5.46 19.36 13.18
N GLY A 296 5.45 19.03 11.87
CA GLY A 296 5.85 17.71 11.40
C GLY A 296 4.92 16.58 11.88
N ASP A 297 5.33 15.35 11.63
CA ASP A 297 4.49 14.15 11.67
C ASP A 297 4.51 13.40 13.02
N HIS A 298 5.11 14.01 14.06
CA HIS A 298 5.26 13.35 15.36
C HIS A 298 3.96 13.22 16.12
N LEU A 299 3.08 14.21 15.99
CA LEU A 299 1.79 14.24 16.65
C LEU A 299 0.76 14.87 15.71
N ARG A 300 -0.31 14.14 15.44
CA ARG A 300 -1.43 14.58 14.61
C ARG A 300 -2.74 14.28 15.31
N LEU A 301 -3.58 15.29 15.47
CA LEU A 301 -4.98 15.13 15.82
C LEU A 301 -5.79 15.15 14.53
N HIS A 302 -6.86 14.38 14.46
CA HIS A 302 -7.73 14.36 13.27
C HIS A 302 -9.19 14.29 13.65
N ALA A 303 -10.02 14.87 12.78
CA ALA A 303 -11.45 14.67 12.76
C ALA A 303 -11.85 14.43 11.29
N VAL A 304 -12.42 13.28 11.00
CA VAL A 304 -12.74 12.84 9.63
C VAL A 304 -14.16 12.30 9.58
N TRP A 305 -14.88 12.72 8.57
CA TRP A 305 -16.18 12.16 8.21
C TRP A 305 -16.10 11.53 6.84
N PHE A 306 -16.74 10.36 6.66
CA PHE A 306 -16.87 9.70 5.36
C PHE A 306 -18.16 8.89 5.26
N ARG A 307 -18.58 8.64 4.01
CA ARG A 307 -19.79 7.90 3.69
C ARG A 307 -19.63 7.21 2.33
N ASP A 308 -20.27 6.06 2.19
CA ASP A 308 -20.47 5.38 0.91
C ASP A 308 -21.95 5.24 0.55
N ASN A 309 -22.24 4.87 -0.71
CA ASN A 309 -23.60 4.62 -1.20
C ASN A 309 -24.09 3.20 -0.94
N HIS A 310 -23.20 2.27 -0.54
CA HIS A 310 -23.53 0.86 -0.32
C HIS A 310 -24.23 0.67 1.03
N ASP A 311 -23.50 0.88 2.11
CA ASP A 311 -24.04 0.76 3.46
C ASP A 311 -24.82 2.00 3.90
N ARG A 312 -24.58 3.13 3.26
CA ARG A 312 -25.16 4.46 3.55
C ARG A 312 -24.93 4.91 4.99
N ILE A 313 -23.86 4.40 5.59
CA ILE A 313 -23.44 4.74 6.95
C ILE A 313 -22.62 6.03 6.90
N ASN A 314 -22.93 6.97 7.80
CA ASN A 314 -22.03 8.07 8.08
C ASN A 314 -21.04 7.62 9.13
N ASN A 315 -19.76 7.66 8.81
CA ASN A 315 -18.67 7.32 9.70
C ASN A 315 -18.00 8.63 10.14
N PHE A 316 -17.69 8.71 11.40
CA PHE A 316 -16.98 9.83 11.98
C PHE A 316 -15.85 9.31 12.86
N ASP A 317 -14.63 9.74 12.56
CA ASP A 317 -13.42 9.42 13.32
C ASP A 317 -12.84 10.68 13.96
N LEU A 318 -12.71 10.68 15.26
CA LEU A 318 -11.96 11.69 16.02
C LEU A 318 -10.79 10.99 16.72
N GLY A 319 -9.55 11.36 16.41
CA GLY A 319 -8.46 10.59 16.96
C GLY A 319 -7.11 11.30 16.99
N ILE A 320 -6.13 10.52 17.42
CA ILE A 320 -4.75 10.93 17.61
C ILE A 320 -3.81 9.91 16.95
N THR A 321 -2.87 10.42 16.18
CA THR A 321 -1.74 9.64 15.65
C THR A 321 -0.46 10.21 16.26
N TRP A 322 0.40 9.36 16.80
CA TRP A 322 1.71 9.82 17.27
C TRP A 322 2.80 8.85 16.82
N ARG A 323 3.97 9.44 16.54
CA ARG A 323 5.17 8.75 16.11
C ARG A 323 6.33 9.16 16.98
N PHE A 324 7.03 8.21 17.56
CA PHE A 324 8.18 8.49 18.41
C PHE A 324 9.35 7.57 18.09
N ASN A 325 10.54 8.19 18.06
CA ASN A 325 11.78 7.45 17.88
C ASN A 325 12.23 6.88 19.23
N ILE A 326 12.47 5.56 19.26
CA ILE A 326 13.11 4.89 20.41
C ILE A 326 14.62 5.03 20.26
N TYR A 327 15.10 4.85 19.02
CA TYR A 327 16.52 4.96 18.69
C TYR A 327 16.69 5.55 17.29
N SER A 328 17.67 6.43 17.12
CA SER A 328 18.08 6.95 15.82
C SER A 328 19.58 7.22 15.83
N ARG A 329 20.28 6.63 14.88
CA ARG A 329 21.70 6.91 14.66
C ARG A 329 21.83 8.25 13.94
N SER A 330 22.68 9.17 14.44
CA SER A 330 22.85 10.54 13.91
C SER A 330 23.33 10.63 12.45
N ALA A 331 23.86 9.54 11.90
CA ALA A 331 24.37 9.47 10.52
C ALA A 331 23.49 8.59 9.60
N ALA A 332 22.26 8.27 10.00
CA ALA A 332 21.37 7.41 9.19
C ALA A 332 21.00 8.09 7.86
N LYS A 333 21.14 7.36 6.76
CA LYS A 333 20.69 7.80 5.44
C LYS A 333 19.17 7.93 5.40
N PRO A 334 18.60 8.84 4.60
CA PRO A 334 17.16 8.91 4.41
C PRO A 334 16.65 7.57 3.83
N TRP A 335 15.57 7.03 4.42
CA TRP A 335 15.00 5.71 4.08
C TRP A 335 13.83 5.79 3.08
N PHE A 336 13.53 6.99 2.55
CA PHE A 336 12.43 7.26 1.62
C PHE A 336 12.93 7.99 0.38
#